data_5b014f6ca85c1d31eac15fbaa128f4cc
#
_entry.id   5b014f6ca85c1d31eac15fbaa128f4cc
#
_cell.length_a   1.000
_cell.length_b   1.000
_cell.length_c   1.000
_cell.angle_alpha   90.00
_cell.angle_beta   90.00
_cell.angle_gamma   90.00
#
_symmetry.space_group_name_H-M   'P 1'
#
loop_
_entity.id
_entity.type
_entity.pdbx_description
1 polymer ?
#
loop_
_entity_poly.entity_id
_entity_poly.type
_entity_poly.pdbx_seq_one_letter_code
_entity_poly.pdbx_strand_id
1 'polypeptide(L)'
;MSGRKVIIVGAGAAGIMAAGQAAESGADTLLLEKMNRPGRKLCITGKGRCNITNAGEITDFIEHFGRTGNFLRQAFSRFFNTDLMDFFKELGLEVVTERGGRVFPA
;
A
#
# COMPACT_ATOMS: atom_id res chain seq x y z
N MET A 1 19.54 0.81 -18.92
CA MET A 1 20.37 1.23 -17.82
C MET A 1 19.81 2.49 -17.17
N SER A 2 19.70 2.49 -15.91
CA SER A 2 19.19 3.64 -15.19
C SER A 2 20.31 4.52 -14.69
N GLY A 3 20.29 5.79 -14.98
CA GLY A 3 21.12 6.80 -14.33
C GLY A 3 20.30 7.60 -13.32
N ARG A 4 19.04 7.21 -13.11
CA ARG A 4 18.14 7.98 -12.25
C ARG A 4 18.30 7.59 -10.80
N LYS A 5 18.35 8.61 -9.96
CA LYS A 5 18.30 8.44 -8.52
C LYS A 5 16.92 8.92 -8.04
N VAL A 6 16.29 8.09 -7.23
CA VAL A 6 14.98 8.41 -6.62
C VAL A 6 15.14 8.41 -5.12
N ILE A 7 14.78 9.52 -4.48
CA ILE A 7 14.82 9.63 -3.03
C ILE A 7 13.38 9.72 -2.55
N ILE A 8 13.00 8.82 -1.64
CA ILE A 8 11.66 8.79 -1.07
C ILE A 8 11.76 9.11 0.41
N VAL A 9 10.98 10.06 0.86
CA VAL A 9 10.99 10.51 2.24
C VAL A 9 9.76 9.96 2.95
N GLY A 10 10.00 9.15 3.97
CA GLY A 10 8.95 8.50 4.75
C GLY A 10 8.76 7.04 4.34
N ALA A 11 9.03 6.13 5.25
CA ALA A 11 8.89 4.68 5.05
C ALA A 11 7.63 4.13 5.69
N GLY A 12 6.50 4.80 5.44
CA GLY A 12 5.18 4.24 5.69
C GLY A 12 4.74 3.35 4.53
N ALA A 13 3.48 2.96 4.51
CA ALA A 13 2.96 2.07 3.47
C ALA A 13 3.18 2.64 2.07
N ALA A 14 2.85 3.92 1.88
CA ALA A 14 3.00 4.57 0.57
C ALA A 14 4.46 4.68 0.15
N GLY A 15 5.34 5.09 1.07
CA GLY A 15 6.75 5.27 0.77
C GLY A 15 7.45 3.96 0.45
N ILE A 16 7.13 2.90 1.18
CA ILE A 16 7.70 1.58 0.92
C ILE A 16 7.25 1.06 -0.46
N MET A 17 5.97 1.21 -0.78
CA MET A 17 5.46 0.79 -2.09
C MET A 17 6.13 1.59 -3.22
N ALA A 18 6.25 2.90 -3.05
CA ALA A 18 6.90 3.76 -4.05
C ALA A 18 8.37 3.38 -4.23
N ALA A 19 9.08 3.10 -3.14
CA ALA A 19 10.49 2.69 -3.20
C ALA A 19 10.65 1.37 -3.94
N GLY A 20 9.78 0.40 -3.65
CA GLY A 20 9.81 -0.89 -4.32
C GLY A 20 9.59 -0.74 -5.82
N GLN A 21 8.60 0.05 -6.22
CA GLN A 21 8.31 0.31 -7.63
C GLN A 21 9.45 1.03 -8.34
N ALA A 22 10.04 2.03 -7.70
CA ALA A 22 11.16 2.76 -8.28
C ALA A 22 12.36 1.83 -8.49
N ALA A 23 12.69 1.02 -7.49
CA ALA A 23 13.80 0.08 -7.57
C ALA A 23 13.55 -0.99 -8.64
N GLU A 24 12.35 -1.51 -8.71
CA GLU A 24 11.97 -2.52 -9.71
C GLU A 24 12.05 -1.95 -11.13
N SER A 25 11.81 -0.65 -11.27
CA SER A 25 11.91 0.05 -12.56
C SER A 25 13.37 0.40 -12.92
N GLY A 26 14.32 0.02 -12.10
CA GLY A 26 15.74 0.21 -12.37
C GLY A 26 16.37 1.46 -11.79
N ALA A 27 15.66 2.22 -10.98
CA ALA A 27 16.23 3.43 -10.37
C ALA A 27 17.13 3.08 -9.19
N ASP A 28 18.15 3.90 -8.97
CA ASP A 28 18.94 3.87 -7.74
C ASP A 28 18.10 4.54 -6.67
N THR A 29 17.55 3.76 -5.76
CA THR A 29 16.50 4.23 -4.85
C THR A 29 16.99 4.32 -3.41
N LEU A 30 16.73 5.46 -2.79
CA LEU A 30 17.02 5.68 -1.37
C LEU A 30 15.73 6.01 -0.63
N LEU A 31 15.44 5.25 0.41
CA LEU A 31 14.26 5.44 1.25
C LEU A 31 14.71 5.96 2.61
N LEU A 32 14.22 7.13 2.99
CA LEU A 32 14.59 7.80 4.24
C LEU A 32 13.44 7.73 5.24
N GLU A 33 13.77 7.35 6.47
CA GLU A 33 12.80 7.27 7.56
C GLU A 33 13.39 7.90 8.82
N LYS A 34 12.69 8.87 9.40
CA LYS A 34 13.17 9.56 10.61
C LYS A 34 13.06 8.70 11.87
N MET A 35 12.17 7.72 11.89
CA MET A 35 12.00 6.84 13.04
C MET A 35 12.98 5.68 12.96
N ASN A 36 13.05 4.89 14.02
CA ASN A 36 14.03 3.81 14.12
C ASN A 36 13.70 2.57 13.27
N ARG A 37 12.52 2.53 12.65
CA ARG A 37 12.16 1.43 11.76
C ARG A 37 11.07 1.87 10.77
N PRO A 38 10.99 1.23 9.57
CA PRO A 38 9.93 1.52 8.61
C PRO A 38 8.61 0.86 9.03
N GLY A 39 7.51 1.32 8.43
CA GLY A 39 6.22 0.66 8.54
C GLY A 39 5.57 0.72 9.91
N ARG A 40 5.87 1.72 10.72
CA ARG A 40 5.36 1.79 12.10
C ARG A 40 3.84 1.80 12.17
N LYS A 41 3.18 2.68 11.40
CA LYS A 41 1.71 2.74 11.40
C LYS A 41 1.12 1.45 10.86
N LEU A 42 1.71 0.90 9.83
CA LEU A 42 1.26 -0.35 9.24
C LEU A 42 1.23 -1.46 10.28
N CYS A 43 2.25 -1.54 11.11
CA CYS A 43 2.37 -2.57 12.13
C CYS A 43 1.33 -2.44 13.25
N ILE A 44 0.78 -1.26 13.49
CA ILE A 44 -0.21 -1.06 14.56
C ILE A 44 -1.65 -1.10 14.08
N THR A 45 -1.90 -1.09 12.77
CA THR A 45 -3.26 -1.21 12.25
C THR A 45 -3.85 -2.57 12.57
N GLY A 46 -5.19 -2.64 12.63
CA GLY A 46 -5.88 -3.89 12.90
C GLY A 46 -5.49 -4.50 14.25
N LYS A 47 -5.22 -3.68 15.24
CA LYS A 47 -4.80 -4.12 16.59
C LYS A 47 -3.52 -4.95 16.53
N GLY A 48 -2.59 -4.54 15.69
CA GLY A 48 -1.30 -5.22 15.55
C GLY A 48 -1.26 -6.32 14.49
N ARG A 49 -2.38 -6.59 13.84
CA ARG A 49 -2.47 -7.64 12.82
C ARG A 49 -2.14 -7.15 11.41
N CYS A 50 -2.00 -5.86 11.20
CA CYS A 50 -1.77 -5.23 9.91
C CYS A 50 -3.00 -5.35 8.98
N ASN A 51 -3.95 -4.41 9.11
CA ASN A 51 -5.08 -4.34 8.18
C ASN A 51 -4.58 -3.80 6.84
N ILE A 52 -4.44 -4.67 5.86
CA ILE A 52 -3.84 -4.34 4.56
C ILE A 52 -4.78 -3.49 3.72
N THR A 53 -6.02 -3.94 3.57
CA THR A 53 -7.02 -3.26 2.75
C THR A 53 -8.42 -3.71 3.16
N ASN A 54 -9.39 -3.35 2.34
CA ASN A 54 -10.77 -3.82 2.47
C ASN A 54 -11.21 -4.38 1.12
N ALA A 55 -11.99 -5.45 1.14
CA ALA A 55 -12.46 -6.12 -0.07
C ALA A 55 -13.71 -5.48 -0.69
N GLY A 56 -14.10 -4.29 -0.25
CA GLY A 56 -15.28 -3.59 -0.76
C GLY A 56 -15.11 -3.08 -2.18
N GLU A 57 -16.21 -2.58 -2.73
CA GLU A 57 -16.26 -2.03 -4.07
C GLU A 57 -15.62 -0.64 -4.13
N ILE A 58 -15.23 -0.22 -5.33
CA ILE A 58 -14.59 1.08 -5.51
C ILE A 58 -15.49 2.25 -5.08
N THR A 59 -16.79 2.13 -5.31
CA THR A 59 -17.74 3.17 -4.89
C THR A 59 -17.76 3.33 -3.38
N ASP A 60 -17.70 2.23 -2.65
CA ASP A 60 -17.66 2.25 -1.19
C ASP A 60 -16.39 2.93 -0.69
N PHE A 61 -15.25 2.62 -1.32
CA PHE A 61 -13.98 3.25 -0.97
C PHE A 61 -14.07 4.77 -1.14
N ILE A 62 -14.56 5.21 -2.29
CA ILE A 62 -14.66 6.64 -2.60
C ILE A 62 -15.55 7.35 -1.59
N GLU A 63 -16.68 6.75 -1.22
CA GLU A 63 -17.60 7.31 -0.24
C GLU A 63 -16.96 7.44 1.14
N HIS A 64 -16.15 6.48 1.54
CA HIS A 64 -15.47 6.51 2.85
C HIS A 64 -14.48 7.68 2.98
N PHE A 65 -13.98 8.19 1.87
CA PHE A 65 -13.10 9.36 1.89
C PHE A 65 -13.87 10.69 1.86
N GLY A 66 -15.20 10.62 1.82
CA GLY A 66 -16.05 11.79 1.88
C GLY A 66 -15.96 12.64 0.63
N ARG A 67 -16.01 13.96 0.80
CA ARG A 67 -16.12 14.92 -0.31
C ARG A 67 -14.92 14.88 -1.26
N THR A 68 -13.76 14.48 -0.79
CA THR A 68 -12.54 14.45 -1.60
C THR A 68 -12.24 13.09 -2.19
N GLY A 69 -13.13 12.12 -1.98
CA GLY A 69 -12.90 10.74 -2.44
C GLY A 69 -12.68 10.61 -3.94
N ASN A 70 -13.32 11.47 -4.73
CA ASN A 70 -13.17 11.43 -6.19
C ASN A 70 -11.73 11.68 -6.65
N PHE A 71 -10.92 12.34 -5.84
CA PHE A 71 -9.50 12.54 -6.14
C PHE A 71 -8.77 11.21 -6.32
N LEU A 72 -9.22 10.17 -5.64
CA LEU A 72 -8.57 8.86 -5.66
C LEU A 72 -9.04 7.96 -6.80
N ARG A 73 -10.07 8.37 -7.53
CA ARG A 73 -10.70 7.52 -8.55
C ARG A 73 -9.72 7.07 -9.61
N GLN A 74 -8.87 7.96 -10.08
CA GLN A 74 -7.90 7.62 -11.11
C GLN A 74 -6.85 6.65 -10.58
N ALA A 75 -6.35 6.87 -9.37
CA ALA A 75 -5.38 5.96 -8.75
C ALA A 75 -5.98 4.56 -8.59
N PHE A 76 -7.20 4.46 -8.08
CA PHE A 76 -7.89 3.19 -7.90
C PHE A 76 -8.19 2.49 -9.22
N SER A 77 -8.37 3.23 -10.32
CA SER A 77 -8.57 2.61 -11.63
C SER A 77 -7.33 1.88 -12.13
N ARG A 78 -6.17 2.25 -11.60
CA ARG A 78 -4.90 1.64 -11.98
C ARG A 78 -4.41 0.58 -11.01
N PHE A 79 -4.73 0.75 -9.73
CA PHE A 79 -4.28 -0.17 -8.71
C PHE A 79 -5.28 -0.12 -7.55
N PHE A 80 -6.08 -1.15 -7.42
CA PHE A 80 -7.11 -1.21 -6.40
C PHE A 80 -6.87 -2.38 -5.45
N ASN A 81 -7.84 -2.69 -4.59
CA ASN A 81 -7.69 -3.72 -3.54
C ASN A 81 -7.33 -5.10 -4.08
N THR A 82 -7.96 -5.53 -5.17
CA THR A 82 -7.65 -6.81 -5.78
C THR A 82 -6.23 -6.86 -6.31
N ASP A 83 -5.78 -5.76 -6.91
CA ASP A 83 -4.39 -5.66 -7.39
C ASP A 83 -3.40 -5.73 -6.24
N LEU A 84 -3.74 -5.09 -5.12
CA LEU A 84 -2.89 -5.12 -3.93
C LEU A 84 -2.83 -6.54 -3.33
N MET A 85 -3.96 -7.23 -3.25
CA MET A 85 -3.99 -8.59 -2.75
C MET A 85 -3.18 -9.53 -3.64
N ASP A 86 -3.31 -9.39 -4.96
CA ASP A 86 -2.53 -10.17 -5.91
C ASP A 86 -1.03 -9.88 -5.79
N PHE A 87 -0.68 -8.61 -5.59
CA PHE A 87 0.71 -8.20 -5.38
C PHE A 87 1.35 -8.97 -4.21
N PHE A 88 0.67 -9.01 -3.08
CA PHE A 88 1.18 -9.72 -1.92
C PHE A 88 1.20 -11.23 -2.12
N LYS A 89 0.19 -11.77 -2.79
CA LYS A 89 0.13 -13.20 -3.08
C LYS A 89 1.32 -13.63 -3.95
N GLU A 90 1.67 -12.83 -4.95
CA GLU A 90 2.82 -13.11 -5.80
C GLU A 90 4.14 -13.09 -5.01
N LEU A 91 4.19 -12.29 -3.95
CA LEU A 91 5.35 -12.26 -3.07
C LEU A 91 5.33 -13.37 -2.00
N GLY A 92 4.32 -14.22 -2.02
CA GLY A 92 4.23 -15.35 -1.09
C GLY A 92 3.48 -15.06 0.19
N LEU A 93 2.81 -13.91 0.29
CA LEU A 93 2.02 -13.57 1.47
C LEU A 93 0.56 -13.94 1.26
N GLU A 94 0.06 -14.91 2.01
CA GLU A 94 -1.35 -15.25 2.01
C GLU A 94 -2.12 -14.21 2.81
N VAL A 95 -3.32 -13.87 2.32
CA VAL A 95 -4.20 -12.92 3.01
C VAL A 95 -5.54 -13.55 3.29
N VAL A 96 -6.23 -13.04 4.30
CA VAL A 96 -7.58 -13.50 4.69
C VAL A 96 -8.51 -12.29 4.78
N THR A 97 -9.72 -12.47 4.25
CA THR A 97 -10.78 -11.46 4.34
C THR A 97 -11.71 -11.85 5.48
N GLU A 98 -11.90 -10.92 6.39
CA GLU A 98 -12.73 -11.14 7.56
C GLU A 98 -13.97 -10.26 7.54
N ARG A 99 -14.75 -10.34 8.60
CA ARG A 99 -15.99 -9.60 8.77
C ARG A 99 -15.81 -8.13 8.43
N GLY A 100 -16.75 -7.57 7.68
CA GLY A 100 -16.70 -6.18 7.24
C GLY A 100 -15.76 -5.94 6.06
N GLY A 101 -15.27 -7.01 5.43
CA GLY A 101 -14.38 -6.89 4.27
C GLY A 101 -12.94 -6.59 4.61
N ARG A 102 -12.57 -6.61 5.90
CA ARG A 102 -11.19 -6.31 6.32
C ARG A 102 -10.25 -7.40 5.88
N VAL A 103 -9.12 -7.02 5.32
CA VAL A 103 -8.12 -7.95 4.79
C VAL A 103 -6.85 -7.89 5.63
N PHE A 104 -6.41 -9.05 6.08
CA PHE A 104 -5.22 -9.21 6.93
C PHE A 104 -4.29 -10.28 6.36
N PRO A 105 -3.01 -10.25 6.73
CA PRO A 105 -2.16 -11.42 6.51
C PRO A 105 -2.75 -12.64 7.23
N ALA A 106 -2.71 -13.77 6.58
CA ALA A 106 -3.24 -15.01 7.15
C ALA A 106 -2.33 -15.55 8.25
#